data_9385e3f6d59a17d5b437d2f80a4e8a8e
#
_entry.id   9385e3f6d59a17d5b437d2f80a4e8a8e
#
_cell.length_a   1.000
_cell.length_b   1.000
_cell.length_c   1.000
_cell.angle_alpha   90.00
_cell.angle_beta   90.00
_cell.angle_gamma   90.00
#
_symmetry.space_group_name_H-M   'P 1'
#
loop_
_entity.id
_entity.type
_entity.pdbx_description
1 polymer ?
#
loop_
_entity_poly.entity_id
_entity_poly.type
_entity_poly.pdbx_seq_one_letter_code
_entity_poly.pdbx_strand_id
1 'polypeptide(L)'
;MSLTFDDFALPALVAALAYLLGSIPFGLLLARAAGLGDIRRIGSGNIGATNVLRTGHKGIAAATLLLDGGKGAAAVLLVRCVVGRDLELLEPLAAAAVLVGHIYPVWLGFKGGKGVATFLGIAFALAWPIGALAAAVWLLALALVRISSVGGLAAAASAPVTALLLDKPRLALLFAAAAVLIAWKHRANISRLIAGTEPKVGQPK
;
A
#
# COMPACT_ATOMS: atom_id res chain seq x y z
N MET A 1 -29.32 -3.88 -22.83
CA MET A 1 -27.95 -4.25 -23.22
C MET A 1 -27.64 -5.54 -22.48
N SER A 2 -27.55 -6.70 -23.13
CA SER A 2 -27.23 -7.97 -22.50
C SER A 2 -25.72 -8.00 -22.21
N LEU A 3 -25.35 -8.20 -20.95
CA LEU A 3 -23.94 -8.40 -20.56
C LEU A 3 -23.47 -9.71 -21.17
N THR A 4 -22.33 -9.67 -21.86
CA THR A 4 -21.70 -10.84 -22.47
C THR A 4 -20.59 -11.38 -21.58
N PHE A 5 -20.11 -12.59 -21.83
CA PHE A 5 -18.96 -13.17 -21.10
C PHE A 5 -17.72 -12.27 -21.20
N ASP A 6 -17.50 -11.65 -22.35
CA ASP A 6 -16.34 -10.80 -22.61
C ASP A 6 -16.34 -9.53 -21.73
N ASP A 7 -17.52 -9.04 -21.35
CA ASP A 7 -17.65 -7.87 -20.46
C ASP A 7 -17.10 -8.14 -19.06
N PHE A 8 -17.01 -9.39 -18.63
CA PHE A 8 -16.48 -9.80 -17.32
C PHE A 8 -15.07 -10.37 -17.39
N ALA A 9 -14.67 -10.94 -18.51
CA ALA A 9 -13.40 -11.64 -18.64
C ALA A 9 -12.19 -10.70 -18.45
N LEU A 10 -12.18 -9.53 -19.09
CA LEU A 10 -11.10 -8.58 -18.97
C LEU A 10 -11.00 -7.97 -17.54
N PRO A 11 -12.08 -7.48 -16.92
CA PRO A 11 -12.01 -7.03 -15.51
C PRO A 11 -11.53 -8.11 -14.55
N ALA A 12 -11.98 -9.36 -14.71
CA ALA A 12 -11.55 -10.47 -13.88
C ALA A 12 -10.05 -10.77 -14.04
N LEU A 13 -9.56 -10.75 -15.27
CA LEU A 13 -8.13 -10.94 -15.57
C LEU A 13 -7.28 -9.82 -14.97
N VAL A 14 -7.69 -8.56 -15.14
CA VAL A 14 -7.02 -7.39 -14.56
C VAL A 14 -6.97 -7.51 -13.04
N ALA A 15 -8.09 -7.85 -12.39
CA ALA A 15 -8.14 -8.01 -10.95
C ALA A 15 -7.23 -9.14 -10.47
N ALA A 16 -7.23 -10.29 -11.15
CA ALA A 16 -6.40 -11.45 -10.81
C ALA A 16 -4.90 -11.13 -10.93
N LEU A 17 -4.48 -10.55 -12.07
CA LEU A 17 -3.08 -10.21 -12.30
C LEU A 17 -2.57 -9.12 -11.34
N ALA A 18 -3.37 -8.07 -11.11
CA ALA A 18 -3.04 -7.03 -10.15
C ALA A 18 -2.97 -7.57 -8.71
N TYR A 19 -3.88 -8.46 -8.32
CA TYR A 19 -3.83 -9.14 -7.02
C TYR A 19 -2.56 -9.99 -6.87
N LEU A 20 -2.20 -10.77 -7.87
CA LEU A 20 -0.98 -11.60 -7.84
C LEU A 20 0.28 -10.74 -7.76
N LEU A 21 0.35 -9.65 -8.54
CA LEU A 21 1.43 -8.67 -8.45
C LEU A 21 1.52 -8.06 -7.03
N GLY A 22 0.37 -7.66 -6.48
CA GLY A 22 0.27 -7.15 -5.10
C GLY A 22 0.74 -8.18 -4.08
N SER A 23 0.47 -9.47 -4.32
CA SER A 23 0.79 -10.56 -3.41
C SER A 23 2.30 -10.85 -3.31
N ILE A 24 3.16 -10.29 -4.18
CA ILE A 24 4.62 -10.43 -4.07
C ILE A 24 5.10 -9.75 -2.78
N PRO A 25 5.66 -10.50 -1.80
CA PRO A 25 6.05 -9.96 -0.51
C PRO A 25 7.50 -9.47 -0.52
N PHE A 26 7.79 -8.35 -1.19
CA PHE A 26 9.16 -7.87 -1.41
C PHE A 26 9.97 -7.74 -0.13
N GLY A 27 9.41 -7.21 0.95
CA GLY A 27 10.15 -7.07 2.20
C GLY A 27 10.63 -8.41 2.78
N LEU A 28 9.80 -9.46 2.70
CA LEU A 28 10.21 -10.80 3.14
C LEU A 28 11.25 -11.41 2.20
N LEU A 29 11.08 -11.26 0.89
CA LEU A 29 12.01 -11.79 -0.11
C LEU A 29 13.38 -11.12 -0.01
N LEU A 30 13.43 -9.79 0.04
CA LEU A 30 14.67 -9.03 0.18
C LEU A 30 15.39 -9.34 1.50
N ALA A 31 14.65 -9.41 2.61
CA ALA A 31 15.24 -9.74 3.90
C ALA A 31 15.85 -11.15 3.91
N ARG A 32 15.17 -12.14 3.33
CA ARG A 32 15.71 -13.51 3.20
C ARG A 32 16.93 -13.55 2.29
N ALA A 33 16.89 -12.88 1.14
CA ALA A 33 18.02 -12.82 0.21
C ALA A 33 19.26 -12.15 0.83
N ALA A 34 19.05 -11.23 1.77
CA ALA A 34 20.12 -10.56 2.52
C ALA A 34 20.56 -11.33 3.79
N GLY A 35 20.11 -12.56 4.00
CA GLY A 35 20.48 -13.37 5.17
C GLY A 35 19.86 -12.94 6.50
N LEU A 36 18.86 -12.03 6.49
CA LEU A 36 18.21 -11.52 7.70
C LEU A 36 17.16 -12.48 8.29
N GLY A 37 16.92 -13.61 7.63
CA GLY A 37 15.94 -14.59 8.07
C GLY A 37 14.49 -14.15 7.86
N ASP A 38 13.59 -14.61 8.72
CA ASP A 38 12.16 -14.30 8.62
C ASP A 38 11.78 -13.10 9.49
N ILE A 39 11.63 -11.94 8.87
CA ILE A 39 11.26 -10.69 9.54
C ILE A 39 9.90 -10.71 10.25
N ARG A 40 9.06 -11.72 9.99
CA ARG A 40 7.79 -11.89 10.71
C ARG A 40 7.98 -12.34 12.16
N ARG A 41 9.19 -12.83 12.50
CA ARG A 41 9.57 -13.26 13.87
C ARG A 41 10.15 -12.12 14.71
N ILE A 42 10.33 -10.94 14.12
CA ILE A 42 10.93 -9.79 14.81
C ILE A 42 9.99 -8.58 14.78
N GLY A 43 10.21 -7.69 15.72
CA GLY A 43 9.54 -6.39 15.78
C GLY A 43 8.01 -6.49 15.81
N SER A 44 7.36 -5.93 14.80
CA SER A 44 5.89 -5.94 14.67
C SER A 44 5.33 -7.20 14.00
N GLY A 45 6.17 -8.11 13.55
CA GLY A 45 5.76 -9.27 12.75
C GLY A 45 5.27 -8.91 11.32
N ASN A 46 5.38 -7.66 10.91
CA ASN A 46 4.95 -7.19 9.60
C ASN A 46 6.04 -7.37 8.54
N ILE A 47 5.64 -7.58 7.27
CA ILE A 47 6.57 -7.75 6.14
C ILE A 47 7.02 -6.41 5.50
N GLY A 48 6.50 -5.25 5.95
CA GLY A 48 6.78 -3.95 5.34
C GLY A 48 8.10 -3.31 5.77
N ALA A 49 8.50 -2.27 5.04
CA ALA A 49 9.77 -1.54 5.16
C ALA A 49 10.13 -1.11 6.61
N THR A 50 9.15 -0.63 7.39
CA THR A 50 9.39 -0.22 8.79
C THR A 50 9.85 -1.39 9.67
N ASN A 51 9.39 -2.61 9.41
CA ASN A 51 9.85 -3.78 10.16
C ASN A 51 11.22 -4.24 9.68
N VAL A 52 11.50 -4.16 8.38
CA VAL A 52 12.84 -4.39 7.81
C VAL A 52 13.84 -3.39 8.41
N LEU A 53 13.47 -2.11 8.55
CA LEU A 53 14.33 -1.08 9.14
C LEU A 53 14.79 -1.43 10.56
N ARG A 54 14.00 -2.18 11.33
CA ARG A 54 14.36 -2.64 12.67
C ARG A 54 15.49 -3.66 12.71
N THR A 55 15.83 -4.27 11.57
CA THR A 55 17.02 -5.12 11.43
C THR A 55 18.33 -4.32 11.31
N GLY A 56 18.25 -2.97 11.25
CA GLY A 56 19.39 -2.09 11.01
C GLY A 56 19.73 -1.86 9.54
N HIS A 57 19.15 -2.63 8.61
CA HIS A 57 19.49 -2.59 7.17
C HIS A 57 18.67 -1.56 6.42
N LYS A 58 19.09 -0.29 6.47
CA LYS A 58 18.38 0.85 5.86
C LYS A 58 18.18 0.70 4.35
N GLY A 59 19.18 0.18 3.62
CA GLY A 59 19.09 -0.04 2.17
C GLY A 59 18.01 -1.04 1.80
N ILE A 60 17.89 -2.16 2.54
CA ILE A 60 16.87 -3.18 2.31
C ILE A 60 15.48 -2.64 2.65
N ALA A 61 15.37 -1.83 3.72
CA ALA A 61 14.14 -1.17 4.07
C ALA A 61 13.69 -0.18 2.98
N ALA A 62 14.62 0.62 2.44
CA ALA A 62 14.35 1.52 1.32
C ALA A 62 13.93 0.75 0.06
N ALA A 63 14.64 -0.31 -0.32
CA ALA A 63 14.29 -1.17 -1.44
C ALA A 63 12.89 -1.79 -1.27
N THR A 64 12.55 -2.24 -0.05
CA THR A 64 11.21 -2.75 0.28
C THR A 64 10.14 -1.68 0.06
N LEU A 65 10.39 -0.44 0.53
CA LEU A 65 9.45 0.67 0.35
C LEU A 65 9.22 0.97 -1.13
N LEU A 66 10.31 1.05 -1.91
CA LEU A 66 10.27 1.35 -3.34
C LEU A 66 9.58 0.24 -4.15
N LEU A 67 9.88 -1.03 -3.88
CA LEU A 67 9.27 -2.15 -4.60
C LEU A 67 7.81 -2.37 -4.22
N ASP A 68 7.44 -2.21 -2.93
CA ASP A 68 6.05 -2.29 -2.52
C ASP A 68 5.22 -1.11 -3.05
N GLY A 69 5.80 0.09 -3.15
CA GLY A 69 5.19 1.23 -3.83
C GLY A 69 5.15 1.02 -5.34
N GLY A 70 6.25 0.58 -5.92
CA GLY A 70 6.41 0.32 -7.35
C GLY A 70 5.40 -0.68 -7.89
N LYS A 71 5.13 -1.80 -7.16
CA LYS A 71 4.09 -2.76 -7.61
C LYS A 71 2.69 -2.14 -7.63
N GLY A 72 2.39 -1.22 -6.68
CA GLY A 72 1.13 -0.48 -6.66
C GLY A 72 0.98 0.44 -7.86
N ALA A 73 2.05 1.20 -8.19
CA ALA A 73 2.08 2.03 -9.37
C ALA A 73 2.03 1.19 -10.67
N ALA A 74 2.82 0.12 -10.72
CA ALA A 74 2.90 -0.75 -11.90
C ALA A 74 1.55 -1.38 -12.27
N ALA A 75 0.76 -1.84 -11.29
CA ALA A 75 -0.56 -2.39 -11.55
C ALA A 75 -1.47 -1.41 -12.29
N VAL A 76 -1.49 -0.15 -11.86
CA VAL A 76 -2.30 0.92 -12.50
C VAL A 76 -1.75 1.29 -13.87
N LEU A 77 -0.43 1.52 -13.95
CA LEU A 77 0.21 1.97 -15.19
C LEU A 77 0.18 0.91 -16.29
N LEU A 78 0.32 -0.38 -15.95
CA LEU A 78 0.21 -1.46 -16.92
C LEU A 78 -1.20 -1.51 -17.53
N VAL A 79 -2.25 -1.37 -16.73
CA VAL A 79 -3.62 -1.29 -17.24
C VAL A 79 -3.77 -0.10 -18.18
N ARG A 80 -3.30 1.09 -17.77
CA ARG A 80 -3.35 2.31 -18.59
C ARG A 80 -2.62 2.16 -19.92
N CYS A 81 -1.45 1.51 -19.94
CA CYS A 81 -0.64 1.33 -21.14
C CYS A 81 -1.19 0.26 -22.09
N VAL A 82 -1.76 -0.84 -21.54
CA VAL A 82 -2.19 -2.00 -22.34
C VAL A 82 -3.63 -1.85 -22.82
N VAL A 83 -4.52 -1.38 -21.96
CA VAL A 83 -5.96 -1.33 -22.23
C VAL A 83 -6.39 0.06 -22.71
N GLY A 84 -5.58 1.10 -22.48
CA GLY A 84 -5.95 2.48 -22.78
C GLY A 84 -6.83 3.11 -21.69
N ARG A 85 -7.28 4.34 -21.97
CA ARG A 85 -8.12 5.12 -21.03
C ARG A 85 -9.61 4.91 -21.19
N ASP A 86 -10.01 4.18 -22.23
CA ASP A 86 -11.42 4.03 -22.60
C ASP A 86 -12.23 3.19 -21.60
N LEU A 87 -11.53 2.44 -20.75
CA LEU A 87 -12.13 1.62 -19.71
C LEU A 87 -11.81 2.19 -18.31
N GLU A 88 -12.41 3.33 -17.99
CA GLU A 88 -12.19 4.14 -16.77
C GLU A 88 -12.24 3.37 -15.45
N LEU A 89 -12.91 2.21 -15.40
CA LEU A 89 -13.05 1.41 -14.19
C LEU A 89 -11.89 0.43 -13.96
N LEU A 90 -11.08 0.11 -14.96
CA LEU A 90 -10.04 -0.91 -14.84
C LEU A 90 -8.82 -0.42 -14.03
N GLU A 91 -8.44 0.85 -14.13
CA GLU A 91 -7.37 1.41 -13.29
C GLU A 91 -7.74 1.37 -11.79
N PRO A 92 -8.93 1.84 -11.36
CA PRO A 92 -9.38 1.69 -9.97
C PRO A 92 -9.51 0.23 -9.50
N LEU A 93 -9.94 -0.67 -10.39
CA LEU A 93 -10.02 -2.09 -10.09
C LEU A 93 -8.64 -2.69 -9.84
N ALA A 94 -7.67 -2.41 -10.71
CA ALA A 94 -6.29 -2.85 -10.54
C ALA A 94 -5.67 -2.27 -9.25
N ALA A 95 -5.95 -1.00 -8.95
CA ALA A 95 -5.52 -0.34 -7.72
C ALA A 95 -6.07 -1.03 -6.46
N ALA A 96 -7.36 -1.34 -6.44
CA ALA A 96 -7.98 -2.08 -5.34
C ALA A 96 -7.40 -3.49 -5.21
N ALA A 97 -7.28 -4.22 -6.33
CA ALA A 97 -6.79 -5.59 -6.35
C ALA A 97 -5.32 -5.70 -5.91
N VAL A 98 -4.42 -4.81 -6.37
CA VAL A 98 -3.01 -4.83 -5.95
C VAL A 98 -2.85 -4.49 -4.46
N LEU A 99 -3.67 -3.57 -3.93
CA LEU A 99 -3.68 -3.24 -2.51
C LEU A 99 -4.15 -4.43 -1.67
N VAL A 100 -5.24 -5.07 -2.07
CA VAL A 100 -5.75 -6.30 -1.43
C VAL A 100 -4.70 -7.41 -1.48
N GLY A 101 -4.04 -7.61 -2.62
CA GLY A 101 -2.95 -8.57 -2.77
C GLY A 101 -1.79 -8.33 -1.81
N HIS A 102 -1.36 -7.07 -1.63
CA HIS A 102 -0.32 -6.73 -0.66
C HIS A 102 -0.76 -7.01 0.79
N ILE A 103 -2.02 -6.73 1.11
CA ILE A 103 -2.57 -6.87 2.47
C ILE A 103 -2.89 -8.33 2.80
N TYR A 104 -3.36 -9.09 1.81
CA TYR A 104 -3.79 -10.48 1.94
C TYR A 104 -3.13 -11.36 0.86
N PRO A 105 -1.80 -11.49 0.85
CA PRO A 105 -1.09 -12.27 -0.16
C PRO A 105 -1.36 -13.77 -0.01
N VAL A 106 -1.74 -14.42 -1.11
CA VAL A 106 -2.05 -15.86 -1.15
C VAL A 106 -0.86 -16.70 -0.68
N TRP A 107 0.37 -16.33 -1.05
CA TRP A 107 1.62 -17.05 -0.69
C TRP A 107 1.93 -17.06 0.81
N LEU A 108 1.33 -16.15 1.57
CA LEU A 108 1.57 -16.00 3.01
C LEU A 108 0.33 -16.36 3.86
N GLY A 109 -0.59 -17.17 3.30
CA GLY A 109 -1.83 -17.53 3.99
C GLY A 109 -2.65 -16.28 4.35
N PHE A 110 -2.69 -15.30 3.46
CA PHE A 110 -3.43 -14.03 3.61
C PHE A 110 -2.97 -13.13 4.77
N LYS A 111 -1.72 -13.30 5.23
CA LYS A 111 -1.10 -12.51 6.30
C LYS A 111 0.01 -11.60 5.76
N GLY A 112 -0.37 -10.50 5.12
CA GLY A 112 0.54 -9.56 4.44
C GLY A 112 0.83 -8.29 5.21
N GLY A 113 1.18 -7.24 4.44
CA GLY A 113 1.53 -5.92 4.93
C GLY A 113 0.32 -5.07 5.36
N LYS A 114 0.57 -3.78 5.59
CA LYS A 114 -0.46 -2.80 5.96
C LYS A 114 -0.90 -1.90 4.81
N GLY A 115 -0.23 -1.97 3.69
CA GLY A 115 -0.63 -1.33 2.45
C GLY A 115 -0.10 0.08 2.20
N VAL A 116 0.56 0.75 3.15
CA VAL A 116 0.93 2.18 3.01
C VAL A 116 1.80 2.46 1.79
N ALA A 117 2.90 1.71 1.58
CA ALA A 117 3.78 1.92 0.44
C ALA A 117 3.05 1.67 -0.89
N THR A 118 2.33 0.55 -0.99
CA THR A 118 1.53 0.19 -2.17
C THR A 118 0.45 1.25 -2.46
N PHE A 119 -0.22 1.74 -1.41
CA PHE A 119 -1.19 2.83 -1.50
C PHE A 119 -0.58 4.13 -2.05
N LEU A 120 0.61 4.53 -1.57
CA LEU A 120 1.31 5.70 -2.11
C LEU A 120 1.63 5.52 -3.60
N GLY A 121 2.13 4.35 -4.00
CA GLY A 121 2.38 4.04 -5.41
C GLY A 121 1.11 4.12 -6.28
N ILE A 122 0.00 3.57 -5.80
CA ILE A 122 -1.31 3.68 -6.43
C ILE A 122 -1.72 5.15 -6.58
N ALA A 123 -1.60 5.94 -5.50
CA ALA A 123 -1.99 7.35 -5.51
C ALA A 123 -1.18 8.18 -6.52
N PHE A 124 0.14 7.95 -6.61
CA PHE A 124 0.98 8.58 -7.63
C PHE A 124 0.56 8.18 -9.05
N ALA A 125 0.25 6.92 -9.29
CA ALA A 125 -0.12 6.43 -10.62
C ALA A 125 -1.50 6.92 -11.08
N LEU A 126 -2.49 6.95 -10.20
CA LEU A 126 -3.85 7.42 -10.52
C LEU A 126 -3.90 8.94 -10.67
N ALA A 127 -3.27 9.68 -9.76
CA ALA A 127 -3.21 11.13 -9.78
C ALA A 127 -1.99 11.61 -8.97
N TRP A 128 -0.92 12.01 -9.66
CA TRP A 128 0.34 12.38 -9.01
C TRP A 128 0.22 13.47 -7.92
N PRO A 129 -0.69 14.47 -8.01
CA PRO A 129 -0.82 15.46 -6.93
C PRO A 129 -1.35 14.84 -5.63
N ILE A 130 -2.25 13.85 -5.73
CA ILE A 130 -2.77 13.11 -4.57
C ILE A 130 -1.64 12.29 -3.93
N GLY A 131 -0.86 11.58 -4.76
CA GLY A 131 0.29 10.82 -4.30
C GLY A 131 1.35 11.69 -3.64
N ALA A 132 1.65 12.84 -4.24
CA ALA A 132 2.64 13.79 -3.72
C ALA A 132 2.22 14.38 -2.37
N LEU A 133 0.96 14.79 -2.24
CA LEU A 133 0.46 15.32 -0.96
C LEU A 133 0.41 14.22 0.11
N ALA A 134 -0.07 13.03 -0.21
CA ALA A 134 -0.09 11.91 0.72
C ALA A 134 1.32 11.53 1.19
N ALA A 135 2.31 11.52 0.28
CA ALA A 135 3.71 11.28 0.63
C ALA A 135 4.29 12.42 1.50
N ALA A 136 3.98 13.68 1.19
CA ALA A 136 4.38 14.81 2.01
C ALA A 136 3.80 14.75 3.42
N VAL A 137 2.51 14.42 3.55
CA VAL A 137 1.85 14.19 4.85
C VAL A 137 2.51 13.05 5.62
N TRP A 138 2.82 11.95 4.93
CA TRP A 138 3.53 10.82 5.55
C TRP A 138 4.89 11.21 6.09
N LEU A 139 5.71 11.92 5.28
CA LEU A 139 7.04 12.36 5.64
C LEU A 139 7.01 13.38 6.79
N LEU A 140 6.10 14.35 6.72
CA LEU A 140 5.93 15.37 7.75
C LEU A 140 5.53 14.75 9.09
N ALA A 141 4.52 13.89 9.10
CA ALA A 141 4.10 13.18 10.30
C ALA A 141 5.23 12.31 10.87
N LEU A 142 5.99 11.61 10.00
CA LEU A 142 7.13 10.82 10.43
C LEU A 142 8.25 11.69 11.01
N ALA A 143 8.54 12.85 10.43
CA ALA A 143 9.55 13.78 10.92
C ALA A 143 9.18 14.38 12.29
N LEU A 144 7.92 14.77 12.47
CA LEU A 144 7.43 15.40 13.70
C LEU A 144 7.26 14.42 14.86
N VAL A 145 6.64 13.27 14.60
CA VAL A 145 6.23 12.33 15.66
C VAL A 145 7.18 11.13 15.77
N ARG A 146 7.90 10.78 14.71
CA ARG A 146 8.78 9.62 14.57
C ARG A 146 8.06 8.27 14.73
N ILE A 147 6.76 8.23 14.52
CA ILE A 147 5.93 7.02 14.58
C ILE A 147 5.39 6.71 13.18
N SER A 148 5.87 5.63 12.58
CA SER A 148 5.53 5.25 11.19
C SER A 148 4.03 5.00 10.97
N SER A 149 3.34 4.45 11.96
CA SER A 149 1.89 4.19 11.85
C SER A 149 1.06 5.47 11.82
N VAL A 150 1.49 6.53 12.51
CA VAL A 150 0.85 7.86 12.43
C VAL A 150 0.99 8.42 11.02
N GLY A 151 2.20 8.38 10.45
CA GLY A 151 2.42 8.83 9.08
C GLY A 151 1.56 8.06 8.06
N GLY A 152 1.53 6.72 8.17
CA GLY A 152 0.74 5.88 7.27
C GLY A 152 -0.77 6.14 7.34
N LEU A 153 -1.32 6.31 8.52
CA LEU A 153 -2.73 6.64 8.73
C LEU A 153 -3.07 8.05 8.23
N ALA A 154 -2.21 9.04 8.53
CA ALA A 154 -2.39 10.42 8.07
C ALA A 154 -2.35 10.51 6.53
N ALA A 155 -1.39 9.83 5.89
CA ALA A 155 -1.31 9.78 4.43
C ALA A 155 -2.57 9.13 3.81
N ALA A 156 -3.03 8.00 4.38
CA ALA A 156 -4.22 7.34 3.89
C ALA A 156 -5.48 8.21 4.04
N ALA A 157 -5.60 8.96 5.15
CA ALA A 157 -6.72 9.86 5.38
C ALA A 157 -6.68 11.13 4.51
N SER A 158 -5.50 11.63 4.14
CA SER A 158 -5.36 12.82 3.32
C SER A 158 -5.78 12.62 1.86
N ALA A 159 -5.61 11.43 1.30
CA ALA A 159 -5.83 11.15 -0.12
C ALA A 159 -7.30 11.32 -0.57
N PRO A 160 -8.33 10.81 0.13
CA PRO A 160 -9.71 11.04 -0.26
C PRO A 160 -10.10 12.53 -0.18
N VAL A 161 -9.59 13.25 0.83
CA VAL A 161 -9.83 14.70 0.97
C VAL A 161 -9.21 15.44 -0.21
N THR A 162 -7.95 15.13 -0.54
CA THR A 162 -7.26 15.73 -1.71
C THR A 162 -7.99 15.42 -3.01
N ALA A 163 -8.51 14.19 -3.16
CA ALA A 163 -9.26 13.80 -4.34
C ALA A 163 -10.56 14.63 -4.50
N LEU A 164 -11.26 14.91 -3.41
CA LEU A 164 -12.44 15.81 -3.42
C LEU A 164 -12.05 17.24 -3.79
N LEU A 165 -10.98 17.77 -3.21
CA LEU A 165 -10.50 19.13 -3.51
C LEU A 165 -10.05 19.28 -4.98
N LEU A 166 -9.69 18.18 -5.64
CA LEU A 166 -9.31 18.14 -7.06
C LEU A 166 -10.49 17.76 -7.99
N ASP A 167 -11.72 17.77 -7.49
CA ASP A 167 -12.94 17.38 -8.22
C ASP A 167 -12.84 15.97 -8.85
N LYS A 168 -12.34 15.00 -8.06
CA LYS A 168 -12.18 13.58 -8.44
C LYS A 168 -12.99 12.64 -7.52
N PRO A 169 -14.33 12.72 -7.51
CA PRO A 169 -15.14 12.00 -6.52
C PRO A 169 -15.02 10.49 -6.61
N ARG A 170 -14.81 9.92 -7.81
CA ARG A 170 -14.59 8.47 -7.98
C ARG A 170 -13.29 8.02 -7.29
N LEU A 171 -12.21 8.81 -7.42
CA LEU A 171 -10.96 8.53 -6.73
C LEU A 171 -11.08 8.75 -5.22
N ALA A 172 -11.87 9.73 -4.80
CA ALA A 172 -12.14 9.95 -3.37
C ALA A 172 -12.79 8.72 -2.73
N LEU A 173 -13.76 8.10 -3.40
CA LEU A 173 -14.40 6.87 -2.92
C LEU A 173 -13.39 5.71 -2.84
N LEU A 174 -12.57 5.51 -3.87
CA LEU A 174 -11.52 4.48 -3.88
C LEU A 174 -10.53 4.69 -2.72
N PHE A 175 -10.03 5.92 -2.56
CA PHE A 175 -9.06 6.23 -1.50
C PHE A 175 -9.70 6.17 -0.10
N ALA A 176 -10.98 6.51 0.05
CA ALA A 176 -11.70 6.34 1.31
C ALA A 176 -11.81 4.86 1.70
N ALA A 177 -12.19 3.99 0.77
CA ALA A 177 -12.22 2.56 0.98
C ALA A 177 -10.84 2.00 1.33
N ALA A 178 -9.79 2.44 0.62
CA ALA A 178 -8.40 2.06 0.91
C ALA A 178 -7.96 2.55 2.30
N ALA A 179 -8.31 3.78 2.69
CA ALA A 179 -8.00 4.33 4.00
C ALA A 179 -8.65 3.53 5.14
N VAL A 180 -9.92 3.13 4.98
CA VAL A 180 -10.62 2.26 5.94
C VAL A 180 -9.90 0.92 6.07
N LEU A 181 -9.52 0.29 4.96
CA LEU A 181 -8.78 -0.97 4.96
C LEU A 181 -7.41 -0.84 5.63
N ILE A 182 -6.68 0.24 5.35
CA ILE A 182 -5.40 0.55 5.98
C ILE A 182 -5.58 0.79 7.48
N ALA A 183 -6.59 1.55 7.90
CA ALA A 183 -6.90 1.77 9.31
C ALA A 183 -7.23 0.45 10.03
N TRP A 184 -8.01 -0.40 9.41
CA TRP A 184 -8.28 -1.76 9.91
C TRP A 184 -7.01 -2.58 10.12
N LYS A 185 -6.08 -2.53 9.16
CA LYS A 185 -4.77 -3.22 9.28
C LYS A 185 -3.85 -2.59 10.32
N HIS A 186 -4.12 -1.34 10.70
CA HIS A 186 -3.41 -0.64 11.76
C HIS A 186 -4.08 -0.74 13.15
N ARG A 187 -5.17 -1.50 13.32
CA ARG A 187 -5.90 -1.57 14.59
C ARG A 187 -5.02 -1.84 15.82
N ALA A 188 -4.03 -2.74 15.71
CA ALA A 188 -3.08 -2.99 16.78
C ALA A 188 -2.13 -1.81 17.05
N ASN A 189 -1.78 -1.03 16.00
CA ASN A 189 -0.99 0.19 16.16
C ASN A 189 -1.84 1.28 16.81
N ILE A 190 -3.10 1.44 16.39
CA ILE A 190 -4.06 2.40 16.97
C ILE A 190 -4.25 2.11 18.46
N SER A 191 -4.43 0.84 18.84
CA SER A 191 -4.51 0.45 20.26
C SER A 191 -3.26 0.87 21.04
N ARG A 192 -2.05 0.64 20.48
CA ARG A 192 -0.79 1.07 21.15
C ARG A 192 -0.62 2.59 21.13
N LEU A 193 -1.10 3.30 20.11
CA LEU A 193 -1.08 4.77 20.07
C LEU A 193 -1.94 5.35 21.20
N ILE A 194 -3.15 4.81 21.40
CA ILE A 194 -4.06 5.22 22.49
C ILE A 194 -3.41 4.93 23.86
N ALA A 195 -2.72 3.77 23.99
CA ALA A 195 -2.01 3.40 25.21
C ALA A 195 -0.65 4.10 25.40
N GLY A 196 -0.20 4.95 24.45
CA GLY A 196 1.11 5.62 24.51
C GLY A 196 2.32 4.67 24.34
N THR A 197 2.12 3.45 23.85
CA THR A 197 3.13 2.38 23.76
C THR A 197 3.57 2.07 22.32
N GLU A 198 3.11 2.83 21.33
CA GLU A 198 3.53 2.61 19.94
C GLU A 198 5.00 3.02 19.76
N PRO A 199 5.87 2.12 19.25
CA PRO A 199 7.30 2.38 19.19
C PRO A 199 7.65 3.44 18.13
N LYS A 200 8.58 4.32 18.48
CA LYS A 200 9.16 5.30 17.55
C LYS A 200 10.15 4.62 16.60
N VAL A 201 10.30 5.19 15.40
CA VAL A 201 11.30 4.74 14.42
C VAL A 201 12.70 5.02 14.97
N GLY A 202 13.59 4.02 14.88
CA GLY A 202 14.98 4.13 15.35
C GLY A 202 15.19 3.89 16.84
N GLN A 203 14.16 3.55 17.60
CA GLN A 203 14.33 3.08 18.97
C GLN A 203 14.51 1.55 18.97
N PRO A 204 15.52 1.02 19.66
CA PRO A 204 15.60 -0.42 19.97
C PRO A 204 14.39 -0.82 20.81
N LYS A 205 13.90 -2.04 20.62
CA LYS A 205 12.93 -2.65 21.53
C LYS A 205 13.64 -3.20 22.73
#